data_e8209aca5370a8604d9a3624834317bb
#
_entry.id   e8209aca5370a8604d9a3624834317bb
#
_cell.length_a   1.000
_cell.length_b   1.000
_cell.length_c   1.000
_cell.angle_alpha   90.00
_cell.angle_beta   90.00
_cell.angle_gamma   90.00
#
_symmetry.space_group_name_H-M   'P 1'
#
loop_
_entity.id
_entity.type
_entity.pdbx_description
1 polymer ?
#
loop_
_entity_poly.entity_id
_entity_poly.type
_entity_poly.pdbx_seq_one_letter_code
_entity_poly.pdbx_strand_id
1 'polypeptide(L)'
;MEKDLNGIEYILMLILERIKETGVSQTKVTYGICDSGLIRKLSNGGGRKVDKTVIDVFMQRLGMNTKSVETFLDADEYRYLEKREQIRAAIDKDDVESAEGYIKEYGQMKLTNIDRQFVMYFTTHVLALKKADLKDQIELTTDAIVQTIPHFIPEEADKYLYSDVEMQLACHLAILNLRIGNEIQAVIMMEKLYSLMETKVYCENSMHKFAQIIYELAKYKNQTGDYEGAVKLCQNAVEKMPRENRFRFLPQIFKEKAKAEVSRIVGRVTDNEKLYENSLDYRYYKMLNSIYEMFNCEFNPNEYYFLVREYNAVPIGKIIKQRRQLMNMTQEEIIVADVYTDSEEGLICSLDTISRIENGKVSASWKVTRQLLEKVNLPPARFFGYYLSSNIDSVKEVWKIEKSISMEKYSETREMLKSLEEKNKYRNLPYNKMYVYATIFEIENGLNNADNKEAAFEMLKKSFAGCLPDYRTNHENIFLLMMELTIFYMIMGKMSEDGTISVGEKIKDYKKIIESYEYLGENNDLYIRYLSKISRIYESNIANEGELEQANKMIEKTFPLVLKHDLFGAMSGYIFDYAWNHVKQGNGDEKYGDMVNCAYAISKLINDLPRMKLYRNYFFREFNQNVWDDLF
;
A
#
# COMPACT_ATOMS: atom_id res chain seq x y z
N MET A 1 14.57 -29.98 19.67
CA MET A 1 14.07 -28.70 20.26
C MET A 1 14.07 -27.66 19.15
N GLU A 2 12.95 -27.49 18.47
CA GLU A 2 12.77 -26.36 17.58
C GLU A 2 12.80 -25.11 18.43
N LYS A 3 13.74 -24.18 18.14
CA LYS A 3 13.78 -22.90 18.82
C LYS A 3 12.42 -22.23 18.64
N ASP A 4 11.80 -21.83 19.75
CA ASP A 4 10.59 -21.02 19.75
C ASP A 4 10.83 -19.80 18.86
N LEU A 5 10.23 -19.82 17.70
CA LEU A 5 10.35 -18.76 16.70
C LEU A 5 9.61 -17.54 17.26
N ASN A 6 10.28 -16.38 17.32
CA ASN A 6 9.73 -15.14 17.91
C ASN A 6 8.65 -14.45 17.04
N GLY A 7 8.13 -15.13 16.01
CA GLY A 7 7.11 -14.61 15.10
C GLY A 7 7.59 -13.58 14.09
N ILE A 8 8.89 -13.27 14.07
CA ILE A 8 9.51 -12.27 13.17
C ILE A 8 10.45 -12.88 12.12
N GLU A 9 10.55 -14.22 12.07
CA GLU A 9 11.50 -14.91 11.19
C GLU A 9 11.26 -14.61 9.73
N TYR A 10 9.99 -14.56 9.32
CA TYR A 10 9.62 -14.25 7.95
C TYR A 10 10.19 -12.90 7.53
N ILE A 11 9.97 -11.86 8.32
CA ILE A 11 10.43 -10.51 7.99
C ILE A 11 11.95 -10.35 8.13
N LEU A 12 12.56 -11.00 9.12
CA LEU A 12 14.02 -10.98 9.27
C LEU A 12 14.72 -11.64 8.09
N MET A 13 14.20 -12.75 7.59
CA MET A 13 14.71 -13.42 6.40
C MET A 13 14.69 -12.47 5.20
N LEU A 14 13.60 -11.72 4.98
CA LEU A 14 13.50 -10.74 3.90
C LEU A 14 14.51 -9.59 4.08
N ILE A 15 14.62 -9.03 5.28
CA ILE A 15 15.57 -7.96 5.60
C ILE A 15 17.02 -8.40 5.38
N LEU A 16 17.39 -9.59 5.87
CA LEU A 16 18.75 -10.12 5.71
C LEU A 16 19.11 -10.39 4.25
N GLU A 17 18.18 -10.94 3.48
CA GLU A 17 18.40 -11.17 2.05
C GLU A 17 18.57 -9.83 1.32
N ARG A 18 17.76 -8.82 1.63
CA ARG A 18 17.88 -7.49 1.00
C ARG A 18 19.19 -6.79 1.37
N ILE A 19 19.65 -6.93 2.61
CA ILE A 19 20.98 -6.48 3.04
C ILE A 19 22.09 -7.12 2.18
N LYS A 20 22.00 -8.44 1.96
CA LYS A 20 22.95 -9.18 1.11
C LYS A 20 22.92 -8.71 -0.35
N GLU A 21 21.72 -8.55 -0.95
CA GLU A 21 21.52 -8.10 -2.33
C GLU A 21 22.07 -6.68 -2.56
N THR A 22 21.82 -5.78 -1.62
CA THR A 22 22.23 -4.37 -1.74
C THR A 22 23.67 -4.12 -1.32
N GLY A 23 24.26 -5.01 -0.52
CA GLY A 23 25.60 -4.84 0.07
C GLY A 23 25.64 -3.80 1.20
N VAL A 24 24.49 -3.35 1.69
CA VAL A 24 24.39 -2.39 2.80
C VAL A 24 24.73 -3.07 4.12
N SER A 25 25.48 -2.40 5.01
CA SER A 25 25.79 -2.94 6.32
C SER A 25 24.60 -2.86 7.27
N GLN A 26 24.46 -3.83 8.18
CA GLN A 26 23.43 -3.80 9.24
C GLN A 26 23.54 -2.52 10.08
N THR A 27 24.73 -2.04 10.33
CA THR A 27 24.98 -0.78 11.07
C THR A 27 24.34 0.42 10.38
N LYS A 28 24.38 0.52 9.03
CA LYS A 28 23.69 1.59 8.29
C LYS A 28 22.19 1.48 8.42
N VAL A 29 21.62 0.26 8.36
CA VAL A 29 20.18 0.04 8.47
C VAL A 29 19.65 0.46 9.85
N THR A 30 20.40 0.14 10.92
CA THR A 30 20.00 0.41 12.32
C THR A 30 20.43 1.78 12.84
N TYR A 31 21.19 2.55 12.07
CA TYR A 31 21.78 3.83 12.49
C TYR A 31 20.74 4.78 13.09
N GLY A 32 20.98 5.29 14.28
CA GLY A 32 20.11 6.21 15.00
C GLY A 32 18.79 5.61 15.55
N ILE A 33 18.49 4.35 15.23
CA ILE A 33 17.26 3.67 15.65
C ILE A 33 17.52 2.76 16.86
N CYS A 34 18.54 1.91 16.75
CA CYS A 34 18.87 0.93 17.78
C CYS A 34 20.32 0.44 17.66
N ASP A 35 20.71 -0.42 18.59
CA ASP A 35 22.01 -1.10 18.56
C ASP A 35 22.21 -1.88 17.26
N SER A 36 23.39 -1.72 16.64
CA SER A 36 23.76 -2.41 15.37
C SER A 36 23.72 -3.94 15.48
N GLY A 37 23.82 -4.49 16.66
CA GLY A 37 23.71 -5.93 16.93
C GLY A 37 22.27 -6.45 17.00
N LEU A 38 21.24 -5.58 16.95
CA LEU A 38 19.85 -6.00 17.09
C LEU A 38 19.44 -7.04 16.04
N ILE A 39 19.69 -6.79 14.77
CA ILE A 39 19.33 -7.70 13.67
C ILE A 39 19.97 -9.07 13.88
N ARG A 40 21.25 -9.12 14.28
CA ARG A 40 21.96 -10.37 14.59
C ARG A 40 21.39 -11.08 15.83
N LYS A 41 21.04 -10.33 16.90
CA LYS A 41 20.41 -10.91 18.08
C LYS A 41 19.07 -11.57 17.74
N LEU A 42 18.26 -10.88 16.93
CA LEU A 42 16.97 -11.39 16.46
C LEU A 42 17.14 -12.65 15.59
N SER A 43 18.11 -12.66 14.67
CA SER A 43 18.39 -13.83 13.81
C SER A 43 18.85 -15.06 14.59
N ASN A 44 19.46 -14.87 15.76
CA ASN A 44 19.88 -15.96 16.65
C ASN A 44 18.77 -16.44 17.61
N GLY A 45 17.54 -15.95 17.43
CA GLY A 45 16.41 -16.28 18.30
C GLY A 45 16.47 -15.65 19.68
N GLY A 46 17.43 -14.73 19.90
CA GLY A 46 17.57 -13.95 21.13
C GLY A 46 17.11 -12.53 20.86
N GLY A 47 16.16 -12.01 21.60
CA GLY A 47 15.80 -10.62 21.45
C GLY A 47 14.52 -10.24 22.18
N ARG A 48 14.42 -8.97 22.53
CA ARG A 48 13.17 -8.37 22.99
C ARG A 48 12.20 -8.27 21.80
N LYS A 49 10.91 -8.20 22.10
CA LYS A 49 9.88 -7.80 21.14
C LYS A 49 10.36 -6.56 20.38
N VAL A 50 10.29 -6.61 19.06
CA VAL A 50 10.61 -5.45 18.19
C VAL A 50 9.32 -4.90 17.63
N ASP A 51 9.11 -3.60 17.79
CA ASP A 51 7.91 -2.93 17.33
C ASP A 51 7.84 -2.88 15.79
N LYS A 52 6.61 -2.92 15.26
CA LYS A 52 6.36 -2.82 13.82
C LYS A 52 7.05 -1.60 13.21
N THR A 53 7.00 -0.46 13.88
CA THR A 53 7.61 0.79 13.39
C THR A 53 9.11 0.68 13.15
N VAL A 54 9.83 -0.08 13.98
CA VAL A 54 11.27 -0.35 13.79
C VAL A 54 11.50 -1.20 12.55
N ILE A 55 10.69 -2.24 12.38
CA ILE A 55 10.75 -3.13 11.20
C ILE A 55 10.43 -2.33 9.92
N ASP A 56 9.41 -1.50 9.94
CA ASP A 56 9.04 -0.66 8.80
C ASP A 56 10.18 0.29 8.41
N VAL A 57 10.83 0.93 9.37
CA VAL A 57 12.01 1.77 9.11
C VAL A 57 13.14 0.97 8.46
N PHE A 58 13.42 -0.25 8.93
CA PHE A 58 14.45 -1.10 8.32
C PHE A 58 14.10 -1.47 6.88
N MET A 59 12.87 -1.91 6.63
CA MET A 59 12.39 -2.22 5.29
C MET A 59 12.48 -1.01 4.36
N GLN A 60 11.99 0.14 4.80
CA GLN A 60 11.97 1.38 4.03
C GLN A 60 13.39 1.89 3.73
N ARG A 61 14.32 1.80 4.68
CA ARG A 61 15.75 2.14 4.48
C ARG A 61 16.43 1.21 3.50
N LEU A 62 15.93 -0.01 3.33
CA LEU A 62 16.39 -0.99 2.34
C LEU A 62 15.64 -0.92 1.00
N GLY A 63 14.78 0.08 0.81
CA GLY A 63 13.96 0.22 -0.41
C GLY A 63 12.92 -0.89 -0.59
N MET A 64 12.52 -1.55 0.50
CA MET A 64 11.52 -2.63 0.46
C MET A 64 10.11 -2.05 0.60
N ASN A 65 9.14 -2.69 -0.05
CA ASN A 65 7.73 -2.32 0.04
C ASN A 65 7.09 -2.89 1.32
N THR A 66 6.80 -2.05 2.31
CA THR A 66 6.13 -2.46 3.54
C THR A 66 4.70 -2.96 3.34
N LYS A 67 4.04 -2.56 2.24
CA LYS A 67 2.67 -2.98 1.90
C LYS A 67 2.55 -4.46 1.52
N SER A 68 3.66 -5.13 1.24
CA SER A 68 3.68 -6.56 0.88
C SER A 68 3.63 -7.50 2.09
N VAL A 69 3.71 -6.97 3.31
CA VAL A 69 3.76 -7.73 4.55
C VAL A 69 2.62 -7.30 5.47
N GLU A 70 1.76 -8.23 5.84
CA GLU A 70 0.75 -8.03 6.87
C GLU A 70 1.33 -8.25 8.26
N THR A 71 0.82 -7.53 9.25
CA THR A 71 1.36 -7.56 10.61
C THR A 71 0.25 -7.65 11.64
N PHE A 72 0.35 -8.60 12.55
CA PHE A 72 -0.50 -8.64 13.74
C PHE A 72 0.07 -7.72 14.83
N LEU A 73 -0.73 -6.74 15.26
CA LEU A 73 -0.40 -5.84 16.36
C LEU A 73 -1.01 -6.30 17.66
N ASP A 74 -0.22 -6.30 18.72
CA ASP A 74 -0.78 -6.47 20.06
C ASP A 74 -1.46 -5.19 20.58
N ALA A 75 -2.06 -5.27 21.77
CA ALA A 75 -2.85 -4.19 22.33
C ALA A 75 -2.06 -2.88 22.54
N ASP A 76 -0.79 -2.99 22.93
CA ASP A 76 0.04 -1.80 23.19
C ASP A 76 0.40 -1.12 21.88
N GLU A 77 0.89 -1.86 20.89
CA GLU A 77 1.23 -1.30 19.57
C GLU A 77 0.00 -0.70 18.87
N TYR A 78 -1.16 -1.39 18.97
CA TYR A 78 -2.38 -0.89 18.37
C TYR A 78 -2.84 0.45 18.98
N ARG A 79 -2.64 0.64 20.29
CA ARG A 79 -2.91 1.93 20.96
C ARG A 79 -2.05 3.08 20.42
N TYR A 80 -0.76 2.82 20.14
CA TYR A 80 0.11 3.82 19.50
C TYR A 80 -0.38 4.13 18.08
N LEU A 81 -0.78 3.12 17.33
CA LEU A 81 -1.32 3.29 15.98
C LEU A 81 -2.59 4.12 15.99
N GLU A 82 -3.57 3.81 16.86
CA GLU A 82 -4.82 4.59 16.98
C GLU A 82 -4.54 6.08 17.24
N LYS A 83 -3.59 6.38 18.12
CA LYS A 83 -3.21 7.77 18.39
C LYS A 83 -2.58 8.46 17.18
N ARG A 84 -1.73 7.77 16.45
CA ARG A 84 -1.15 8.28 15.21
C ARG A 84 -2.20 8.54 14.15
N GLU A 85 -3.20 7.65 14.02
CA GLU A 85 -4.34 7.83 13.12
C GLU A 85 -5.18 9.07 13.48
N GLN A 86 -5.40 9.34 14.77
CA GLN A 86 -6.11 10.56 15.22
C GLN A 86 -5.37 11.83 14.80
N ILE A 87 -4.03 11.86 14.94
CA ILE A 87 -3.21 12.99 14.50
C ILE A 87 -3.33 13.19 12.99
N ARG A 88 -3.17 12.11 12.20
CA ARG A 88 -3.30 12.15 10.74
C ARG A 88 -4.67 12.65 10.30
N ALA A 89 -5.73 12.12 10.92
CA ALA A 89 -7.10 12.49 10.59
C ALA A 89 -7.38 13.98 10.84
N ALA A 90 -6.84 14.55 11.89
CA ALA A 90 -6.97 15.98 12.18
C ALA A 90 -6.21 16.83 11.15
N ILE A 91 -4.98 16.46 10.81
CA ILE A 91 -4.19 17.13 9.77
C ILE A 91 -4.88 17.03 8.40
N ASP A 92 -5.44 15.88 8.05
CA ASP A 92 -6.17 15.67 6.79
C ASP A 92 -7.40 16.59 6.62
N LYS A 93 -7.92 17.08 7.74
CA LYS A 93 -9.08 17.99 7.79
C LYS A 93 -8.68 19.45 8.03
N ASP A 94 -7.38 19.76 8.06
CA ASP A 94 -6.83 21.04 8.47
C ASP A 94 -7.30 21.50 9.87
N ASP A 95 -7.69 20.52 10.72
CA ASP A 95 -8.12 20.78 12.11
C ASP A 95 -6.90 20.91 13.02
N VAL A 96 -6.34 22.12 13.03
CA VAL A 96 -5.10 22.44 13.76
C VAL A 96 -5.27 22.24 15.27
N GLU A 97 -6.42 22.58 15.84
CA GLU A 97 -6.67 22.50 17.29
C GLU A 97 -6.66 21.05 17.77
N SER A 98 -7.43 20.19 17.07
CA SER A 98 -7.45 18.75 17.36
C SER A 98 -6.07 18.11 17.13
N ALA A 99 -5.37 18.48 16.05
CA ALA A 99 -4.04 17.96 15.76
C ALA A 99 -3.05 18.27 16.90
N GLU A 100 -3.01 19.52 17.39
CA GLU A 100 -2.16 19.90 18.53
C GLU A 100 -2.54 19.15 19.82
N GLY A 101 -3.83 18.97 20.07
CA GLY A 101 -4.33 18.19 21.20
C GLY A 101 -3.83 16.74 21.16
N TYR A 102 -4.00 16.06 20.02
CA TYR A 102 -3.56 14.67 19.86
C TYR A 102 -2.04 14.52 19.85
N ILE A 103 -1.30 15.46 19.24
CA ILE A 103 0.17 15.48 19.30
C ILE A 103 0.64 15.58 20.74
N LYS A 104 0.04 16.47 21.55
CA LYS A 104 0.36 16.62 22.97
C LYS A 104 0.06 15.34 23.77
N GLU A 105 -1.09 14.72 23.54
CA GLU A 105 -1.45 13.45 24.19
C GLU A 105 -0.46 12.34 23.84
N TYR A 106 -0.13 12.20 22.54
CA TYR A 106 0.84 11.21 22.08
C TYR A 106 2.24 11.47 22.68
N GLY A 107 2.64 12.75 22.79
CA GLY A 107 3.90 13.17 23.39
C GLY A 107 4.06 12.79 24.88
N GLN A 108 2.96 12.52 25.58
CA GLN A 108 2.96 12.05 26.98
C GLN A 108 3.18 10.53 27.13
N MET A 109 3.12 9.77 26.02
CA MET A 109 3.38 8.34 26.01
C MET A 109 4.89 8.06 26.12
N LYS A 110 5.26 6.79 26.29
CA LYS A 110 6.67 6.37 26.28
C LYS A 110 7.18 6.32 24.84
N LEU A 111 7.89 7.36 24.41
CA LEU A 111 8.32 7.54 23.05
C LEU A 111 9.71 6.98 22.76
N THR A 112 9.83 6.26 21.64
CA THR A 112 11.10 5.93 20.97
C THR A 112 11.60 7.12 20.14
N ASN A 113 12.81 7.03 19.55
CA ASN A 113 13.29 8.04 18.61
C ASN A 113 12.39 8.18 17.38
N ILE A 114 11.83 7.04 16.89
CA ILE A 114 10.88 7.04 15.76
C ILE A 114 9.60 7.79 16.16
N ASP A 115 9.08 7.57 17.37
CA ASP A 115 7.88 8.28 17.84
C ASP A 115 8.14 9.78 18.02
N ARG A 116 9.31 10.17 18.55
CA ARG A 116 9.70 11.59 18.66
C ARG A 116 9.81 12.25 17.28
N GLN A 117 10.41 11.54 16.30
CA GLN A 117 10.45 12.01 14.93
C GLN A 117 9.03 12.18 14.36
N PHE A 118 8.13 11.22 14.60
CA PHE A 118 6.74 11.29 14.18
C PHE A 118 6.03 12.53 14.76
N VAL A 119 6.17 12.77 16.06
CA VAL A 119 5.63 13.97 16.73
C VAL A 119 6.12 15.25 16.06
N MET A 120 7.44 15.37 15.90
CA MET A 120 8.06 16.57 15.30
C MET A 120 7.64 16.73 13.84
N TYR A 121 7.57 15.64 13.07
CA TYR A 121 7.12 15.65 11.69
C TYR A 121 5.69 16.24 11.56
N PHE A 122 4.74 15.79 12.37
CA PHE A 122 3.39 16.34 12.34
C PHE A 122 3.30 17.76 12.95
N THR A 123 4.18 18.10 13.87
CA THR A 123 4.30 19.49 14.36
C THR A 123 4.79 20.42 13.25
N THR A 124 5.68 20.00 12.33
CA THR A 124 6.06 20.83 11.18
C THR A 124 4.88 21.12 10.26
N HIS A 125 3.93 20.17 10.10
CA HIS A 125 2.69 20.41 9.35
C HIS A 125 1.79 21.43 10.03
N VAL A 126 1.63 21.31 11.34
CA VAL A 126 0.85 22.29 12.12
C VAL A 126 1.46 23.69 11.99
N LEU A 127 2.79 23.83 12.07
CA LEU A 127 3.47 25.10 11.84
C LEU A 127 3.23 25.65 10.43
N ALA A 128 3.27 24.79 9.41
CA ALA A 128 3.01 25.19 8.04
C ALA A 128 1.55 25.67 7.85
N LEU A 129 0.56 24.96 8.43
CA LEU A 129 -0.85 25.38 8.43
C LEU A 129 -1.06 26.72 9.13
N LYS A 130 -0.34 26.95 10.23
CA LYS A 130 -0.33 28.23 10.98
C LYS A 130 0.46 29.34 10.28
N LYS A 131 1.12 29.05 9.15
CA LYS A 131 2.01 30.00 8.45
C LYS A 131 3.09 30.58 9.36
N ALA A 132 3.66 29.72 10.22
CA ALA A 132 4.76 30.09 11.12
C ALA A 132 6.02 30.50 10.35
N ASP A 133 6.95 31.17 11.03
CA ASP A 133 8.22 31.59 10.42
C ASP A 133 8.98 30.40 9.79
N LEU A 134 9.58 30.63 8.62
CA LEU A 134 10.30 29.58 7.90
C LEU A 134 11.54 29.08 8.65
N LYS A 135 12.17 29.94 9.50
CA LYS A 135 13.31 29.52 10.32
C LYS A 135 12.90 28.54 11.39
N ASP A 136 11.75 28.78 12.05
CA ASP A 136 11.21 27.86 13.05
C ASP A 136 10.87 26.50 12.42
N GLN A 137 10.30 26.52 11.20
CA GLN A 137 10.02 25.30 10.46
C GLN A 137 11.30 24.55 10.06
N ILE A 138 12.37 25.25 9.63
CA ILE A 138 13.68 24.66 9.30
C ILE A 138 14.30 24.02 10.54
N GLU A 139 14.33 24.75 11.68
CA GLU A 139 14.89 24.25 12.95
C GLU A 139 14.18 22.96 13.37
N LEU A 140 12.85 22.98 13.47
CA LEU A 140 12.07 21.82 13.88
C LEU A 140 12.21 20.64 12.90
N THR A 141 12.28 20.91 11.58
CA THR A 141 12.48 19.87 10.57
C THR A 141 13.86 19.23 10.73
N THR A 142 14.88 20.02 11.00
CA THR A 142 16.25 19.53 11.26
C THR A 142 16.27 18.67 12.52
N ASP A 143 15.66 19.15 13.60
CA ASP A 143 15.55 18.40 14.86
C ASP A 143 14.81 17.09 14.69
N ALA A 144 13.76 17.05 13.84
CA ALA A 144 13.05 15.84 13.51
C ALA A 144 13.94 14.81 12.76
N ILE A 145 14.80 15.27 11.84
CA ILE A 145 15.72 14.38 11.12
C ILE A 145 16.73 13.76 12.08
N VAL A 146 17.32 14.55 12.97
CA VAL A 146 18.37 14.05 13.87
C VAL A 146 17.88 13.08 14.93
N GLN A 147 16.55 12.96 15.15
CA GLN A 147 16.00 11.92 16.04
C GLN A 147 16.37 10.49 15.57
N THR A 148 16.45 10.27 14.27
CA THR A 148 16.71 8.96 13.68
C THR A 148 17.94 8.93 12.75
N ILE A 149 18.46 10.09 12.36
CA ILE A 149 19.73 10.24 11.63
C ILE A 149 20.62 11.21 12.44
N PRO A 150 21.26 10.73 13.53
CA PRO A 150 22.16 11.56 14.33
C PRO A 150 23.28 12.16 13.47
N HIS A 151 23.64 13.42 13.73
CA HIS A 151 24.67 14.15 12.97
C HIS A 151 24.37 14.29 11.47
N PHE A 152 23.11 14.46 11.11
CA PHE A 152 22.70 14.71 9.73
C PHE A 152 23.37 15.96 9.17
N ILE A 153 23.99 15.83 7.99
CA ILE A 153 24.67 16.91 7.26
C ILE A 153 23.98 17.01 5.89
N PRO A 154 23.29 18.15 5.57
CA PRO A 154 22.57 18.31 4.30
C PRO A 154 23.43 18.08 3.05
N GLU A 155 24.68 18.55 3.07
CA GLU A 155 25.65 18.42 1.97
C GLU A 155 26.13 16.97 1.75
N GLU A 156 25.87 16.10 2.72
CA GLU A 156 26.19 14.67 2.69
C GLU A 156 24.93 13.79 2.62
N ALA A 157 23.80 14.31 2.16
CA ALA A 157 22.50 13.64 2.16
C ALA A 157 22.54 12.28 1.42
N ASP A 158 23.43 12.07 0.44
CA ASP A 158 23.63 10.82 -0.27
C ASP A 158 24.33 9.71 0.54
N LYS A 159 24.86 10.01 1.71
CA LYS A 159 25.54 9.02 2.57
C LYS A 159 24.61 8.24 3.50
N TYR A 160 23.37 8.69 3.67
CA TYR A 160 22.41 8.09 4.59
C TYR A 160 21.43 7.16 3.87
N LEU A 161 20.79 6.27 4.64
CA LEU A 161 19.62 5.51 4.24
C LEU A 161 18.39 6.18 4.84
N TYR A 162 17.29 6.20 4.08
CA TYR A 162 16.09 6.91 4.47
C TYR A 162 14.87 5.99 4.53
N SER A 163 14.16 6.03 5.64
CA SER A 163 12.74 5.63 5.69
C SER A 163 11.88 6.65 4.91
N ASP A 164 10.58 6.38 4.79
CA ASP A 164 9.68 7.29 4.09
C ASP A 164 9.56 8.64 4.81
N VAL A 165 9.47 8.63 6.15
CA VAL A 165 9.44 9.86 6.96
C VAL A 165 10.75 10.65 6.84
N GLU A 166 11.89 9.98 6.97
CA GLU A 166 13.20 10.60 6.91
C GLU A 166 13.44 11.25 5.53
N MET A 167 13.06 10.58 4.45
CA MET A 167 13.17 11.15 3.11
C MET A 167 12.28 12.38 2.94
N GLN A 168 11.05 12.34 3.45
CA GLN A 168 10.14 13.48 3.37
C GLN A 168 10.61 14.67 4.20
N LEU A 169 11.12 14.43 5.39
CA LEU A 169 11.73 15.49 6.20
C LEU A 169 12.93 16.11 5.47
N ALA A 170 13.78 15.28 4.85
CA ALA A 170 14.92 15.77 4.07
C ALA A 170 14.47 16.57 2.84
N CYS A 171 13.44 16.11 2.10
CA CYS A 171 12.85 16.88 1.02
C CYS A 171 12.26 18.20 1.51
N HIS A 172 11.54 18.17 2.62
CA HIS A 172 10.91 19.35 3.19
C HIS A 172 11.97 20.38 3.63
N LEU A 173 13.04 19.93 4.27
CA LEU A 173 14.16 20.81 4.66
C LEU A 173 14.78 21.50 3.43
N ALA A 174 14.99 20.75 2.33
CA ALA A 174 15.50 21.34 1.09
C ALA A 174 14.54 22.38 0.49
N ILE A 175 13.23 22.10 0.48
CA ILE A 175 12.19 23.02 -0.01
C ILE A 175 12.10 24.28 0.86
N LEU A 176 12.16 24.15 2.19
CA LEU A 176 12.17 25.29 3.11
C LEU A 176 13.41 26.18 2.88
N ASN A 177 14.61 25.58 2.69
CA ASN A 177 15.82 26.32 2.35
C ASN A 177 15.69 27.06 1.01
N LEU A 178 15.05 26.44 0.00
CA LEU A 178 14.79 27.11 -1.27
C LEU A 178 13.87 28.33 -1.07
N ARG A 179 12.83 28.20 -0.24
CA ARG A 179 11.87 29.29 0.06
C ARG A 179 12.46 30.45 0.83
N ILE A 180 13.44 30.21 1.72
CA ILE A 180 14.10 31.28 2.48
C ILE A 180 15.24 31.95 1.68
N GLY A 181 15.54 31.45 0.46
CA GLY A 181 16.59 32.00 -0.41
C GLY A 181 17.94 31.31 -0.31
N ASN A 182 18.07 30.19 0.42
CA ASN A 182 19.28 29.38 0.50
C ASN A 182 19.35 28.42 -0.72
N GLU A 183 19.25 28.94 -1.94
CA GLU A 183 19.06 28.14 -3.16
C GLU A 183 20.19 27.15 -3.41
N ILE A 184 21.44 27.56 -3.27
CA ILE A 184 22.61 26.70 -3.54
C ILE A 184 22.60 25.46 -2.63
N GLN A 185 22.39 25.66 -1.33
CA GLN A 185 22.34 24.56 -0.36
C GLN A 185 21.15 23.63 -0.61
N ALA A 186 19.98 24.20 -0.90
CA ALA A 186 18.78 23.46 -1.24
C ALA A 186 18.97 22.56 -2.47
N VAL A 187 19.54 23.10 -3.54
CA VAL A 187 19.77 22.37 -4.79
C VAL A 187 20.82 21.27 -4.61
N ILE A 188 21.94 21.56 -3.94
CA ILE A 188 22.95 20.54 -3.62
C ILE A 188 22.31 19.38 -2.85
N MET A 189 21.51 19.68 -1.82
CA MET A 189 20.83 18.66 -1.03
C MET A 189 19.85 17.84 -1.89
N MET A 190 19.03 18.47 -2.74
CA MET A 190 18.10 17.78 -3.64
C MET A 190 18.82 16.90 -4.65
N GLU A 191 19.93 17.36 -5.25
CA GLU A 191 20.74 16.55 -6.17
C GLU A 191 21.38 15.35 -5.49
N LYS A 192 21.85 15.50 -4.26
CA LYS A 192 22.35 14.41 -3.43
C LYS A 192 21.29 13.38 -3.10
N LEU A 193 20.10 13.82 -2.70
CA LEU A 193 18.96 12.93 -2.47
C LEU A 193 18.55 12.21 -3.75
N TYR A 194 18.46 12.92 -4.88
CA TYR A 194 18.14 12.33 -6.17
C TYR A 194 19.14 11.23 -6.60
N SER A 195 20.45 11.44 -6.34
CA SER A 195 21.48 10.48 -6.69
C SER A 195 21.29 9.10 -6.01
N LEU A 196 20.60 9.04 -4.87
CA LEU A 196 20.26 7.79 -4.20
C LEU A 196 19.37 6.87 -5.04
N MET A 197 18.58 7.43 -5.96
CA MET A 197 17.69 6.65 -6.84
C MET A 197 18.47 5.71 -7.79
N GLU A 198 19.75 5.99 -8.06
CA GLU A 198 20.60 5.16 -8.89
C GLU A 198 21.29 4.04 -8.09
N THR A 199 21.17 4.05 -6.77
CA THR A 199 21.75 3.02 -5.89
C THR A 199 20.95 1.72 -5.97
N LYS A 200 21.62 0.58 -5.69
CA LYS A 200 20.95 -0.73 -5.60
C LYS A 200 19.81 -0.79 -4.58
N VAL A 201 19.81 0.13 -3.62
CA VAL A 201 18.77 0.22 -2.57
C VAL A 201 17.47 0.76 -3.14
N TYR A 202 17.54 1.86 -3.94
CA TYR A 202 16.37 2.63 -4.35
C TYR A 202 16.09 2.60 -5.85
N CYS A 203 16.80 1.77 -6.63
CA CYS A 203 16.61 1.70 -8.08
C CYS A 203 15.24 1.15 -8.51
N GLU A 204 14.52 0.47 -7.61
CA GLU A 204 13.21 -0.13 -7.84
C GLU A 204 12.23 0.20 -6.70
N ASN A 205 10.95 0.36 -7.04
CA ASN A 205 9.83 0.54 -6.10
C ASN A 205 9.97 1.72 -5.10
N SER A 206 10.78 2.73 -5.44
CA SER A 206 11.10 3.85 -4.54
C SER A 206 10.72 5.22 -5.09
N MET A 207 10.06 5.30 -6.26
CA MET A 207 9.71 6.58 -6.90
C MET A 207 8.85 7.49 -6.03
N HIS A 208 8.02 6.91 -5.16
CA HIS A 208 7.24 7.67 -4.19
C HIS A 208 8.09 8.54 -3.25
N LYS A 209 9.36 8.16 -3.01
CA LYS A 209 10.31 8.94 -2.20
C LYS A 209 10.90 10.13 -2.95
N PHE A 210 10.99 10.04 -4.27
CA PHE A 210 11.74 10.99 -5.10
C PHE A 210 10.89 11.90 -5.96
N ALA A 211 9.60 11.61 -6.16
CA ALA A 211 8.72 12.33 -7.07
C ALA A 211 8.69 13.84 -6.80
N GLN A 212 8.62 14.24 -5.52
CA GLN A 212 8.64 15.65 -5.13
C GLN A 212 9.98 16.32 -5.42
N ILE A 213 11.10 15.64 -5.11
CA ILE A 213 12.46 16.15 -5.39
C ILE A 213 12.62 16.36 -6.90
N ILE A 214 12.19 15.40 -7.71
CA ILE A 214 12.26 15.49 -9.17
C ILE A 214 11.47 16.69 -9.68
N TYR A 215 10.26 16.88 -9.19
CA TYR A 215 9.43 18.02 -9.56
C TYR A 215 10.10 19.35 -9.21
N GLU A 216 10.59 19.54 -7.98
CA GLU A 216 11.22 20.80 -7.56
C GLU A 216 12.56 21.05 -8.27
N LEU A 217 13.38 20.00 -8.46
CA LEU A 217 14.62 20.14 -9.26
C LEU A 217 14.34 20.46 -10.73
N ALA A 218 13.36 19.82 -11.35
CA ALA A 218 12.99 20.11 -12.74
C ALA A 218 12.52 21.55 -12.90
N LYS A 219 11.70 22.02 -11.97
CA LYS A 219 11.24 23.41 -11.92
C LYS A 219 12.40 24.40 -11.77
N TYR A 220 13.32 24.13 -10.83
CA TYR A 220 14.51 24.96 -10.63
C TYR A 220 15.40 24.97 -11.90
N LYS A 221 15.69 23.80 -12.49
CA LYS A 221 16.49 23.70 -13.71
C LYS A 221 15.86 24.44 -14.90
N ASN A 222 14.53 24.37 -15.04
CA ASN A 222 13.80 25.16 -16.02
C ASN A 222 13.99 26.68 -15.81
N GLN A 223 13.93 27.15 -14.57
CA GLN A 223 14.11 28.57 -14.22
C GLN A 223 15.52 29.05 -14.46
N THR A 224 16.52 28.20 -14.24
CA THR A 224 17.95 28.54 -14.39
C THR A 224 18.52 28.27 -15.77
N GLY A 225 17.72 27.70 -16.72
CA GLY A 225 18.12 27.45 -18.09
C GLY A 225 18.80 26.09 -18.36
N ASP A 226 18.89 25.20 -17.35
CA ASP A 226 19.33 23.82 -17.55
C ASP A 226 18.19 22.94 -18.07
N TYR A 227 17.71 23.25 -19.28
CA TYR A 227 16.56 22.55 -19.87
C TYR A 227 16.84 21.08 -20.18
N GLU A 228 18.08 20.74 -20.56
CA GLU A 228 18.47 19.35 -20.82
C GLU A 228 18.45 18.52 -19.55
N GLY A 229 18.98 19.05 -18.46
CA GLY A 229 18.90 18.42 -17.14
C GLY A 229 17.46 18.21 -16.68
N ALA A 230 16.57 19.22 -16.89
CA ALA A 230 15.16 19.11 -16.57
C ALA A 230 14.46 18.01 -17.37
N VAL A 231 14.68 17.95 -18.71
CA VAL A 231 14.13 16.89 -19.57
C VAL A 231 14.57 15.50 -19.09
N LYS A 232 15.87 15.31 -18.80
CA LYS A 232 16.41 14.02 -18.35
C LYS A 232 15.80 13.56 -17.01
N LEU A 233 15.67 14.47 -16.05
CA LEU A 233 15.02 14.19 -14.77
C LEU A 233 13.58 13.74 -14.96
N CYS A 234 12.79 14.53 -15.70
CA CYS A 234 11.39 14.25 -15.94
C CYS A 234 11.18 12.96 -16.75
N GLN A 235 12.00 12.70 -17.77
CA GLN A 235 11.92 11.48 -18.59
C GLN A 235 12.06 10.21 -17.73
N ASN A 236 13.05 10.17 -16.83
CA ASN A 236 13.23 9.05 -15.91
C ASN A 236 11.99 8.83 -15.01
N ALA A 237 11.39 9.91 -14.54
CA ALA A 237 10.20 9.83 -13.68
C ALA A 237 8.96 9.36 -14.44
N VAL A 238 8.65 9.92 -15.62
CA VAL A 238 7.45 9.54 -16.39
C VAL A 238 7.50 8.11 -16.90
N GLU A 239 8.70 7.50 -17.02
CA GLU A 239 8.86 6.09 -17.35
C GLU A 239 8.71 5.16 -16.14
N LYS A 240 9.23 5.56 -14.96
CA LYS A 240 9.26 4.71 -13.76
C LYS A 240 8.00 4.81 -12.91
N MET A 241 7.46 6.02 -12.70
CA MET A 241 6.31 6.23 -11.82
C MET A 241 5.09 5.37 -12.20
N PRO A 242 4.67 5.31 -13.48
CA PRO A 242 3.57 4.44 -13.87
C PRO A 242 3.85 2.95 -13.59
N ARG A 243 5.05 2.47 -13.88
CA ARG A 243 5.45 1.07 -13.64
C ARG A 243 5.46 0.70 -12.16
N GLU A 244 5.75 1.67 -11.27
CA GLU A 244 5.67 1.53 -9.82
C GLU A 244 4.29 1.85 -9.26
N ASN A 245 3.30 2.08 -10.13
CA ASN A 245 1.92 2.39 -9.74
C ASN A 245 1.81 3.69 -8.92
N ARG A 246 2.49 4.79 -9.37
CA ARG A 246 2.57 6.09 -8.70
C ARG A 246 2.00 7.19 -9.57
N PHE A 247 1.12 8.02 -8.99
CA PHE A 247 0.43 9.12 -9.67
C PHE A 247 0.88 10.50 -9.17
N ARG A 248 1.06 10.64 -7.87
CA ARG A 248 1.35 11.94 -7.26
C ARG A 248 2.60 12.57 -7.86
N PHE A 249 2.52 13.85 -8.20
CA PHE A 249 3.47 14.64 -8.98
C PHE A 249 3.62 14.24 -10.46
N LEU A 250 3.10 13.11 -10.90
CA LEU A 250 3.24 12.66 -12.28
C LEU A 250 2.69 13.70 -13.29
N PRO A 251 1.46 14.27 -13.11
CA PRO A 251 0.97 15.32 -14.01
C PRO A 251 1.90 16.52 -14.04
N GLN A 252 2.35 17.01 -12.89
CA GLN A 252 3.20 18.19 -12.78
C GLN A 252 4.59 17.95 -13.41
N ILE A 253 5.14 16.76 -13.30
CA ILE A 253 6.40 16.36 -13.93
C ILE A 253 6.24 16.33 -15.45
N PHE A 254 5.12 15.85 -15.99
CA PHE A 254 4.80 15.99 -17.42
C PHE A 254 4.76 17.45 -17.87
N LYS A 255 4.16 18.35 -17.08
CA LYS A 255 4.14 19.80 -17.39
C LYS A 255 5.53 20.39 -17.42
N GLU A 256 6.37 20.11 -16.41
CA GLU A 256 7.75 20.62 -16.37
C GLU A 256 8.60 20.06 -17.50
N LYS A 257 8.38 18.80 -17.91
CA LYS A 257 9.04 18.19 -19.07
C LYS A 257 8.68 18.92 -20.36
N ALA A 258 7.37 19.11 -20.63
CA ALA A 258 6.88 19.82 -21.80
C ALA A 258 7.46 21.24 -21.87
N LYS A 259 7.49 21.96 -20.74
CA LYS A 259 8.09 23.29 -20.62
C LYS A 259 9.58 23.27 -20.95
N ALA A 260 10.33 22.30 -20.42
CA ALA A 260 11.77 22.15 -20.65
C ALA A 260 12.08 21.88 -22.11
N GLU A 261 11.37 20.99 -22.79
CA GLU A 261 11.57 20.64 -24.19
C GLU A 261 11.40 21.84 -25.10
N VAL A 262 10.34 22.61 -24.90
CA VAL A 262 10.08 23.83 -25.70
C VAL A 262 11.09 24.93 -25.36
N SER A 263 11.40 25.16 -24.07
CA SER A 263 12.38 26.16 -23.65
C SER A 263 13.76 25.87 -24.23
N ARG A 264 14.15 24.60 -24.35
CA ARG A 264 15.38 24.15 -25.01
C ARG A 264 15.41 24.55 -26.49
N ILE A 265 14.29 24.40 -27.21
CA ILE A 265 14.19 24.75 -28.62
C ILE A 265 14.21 26.27 -28.80
N VAL A 266 13.49 27.00 -27.95
CA VAL A 266 13.36 28.47 -28.02
C VAL A 266 14.62 29.17 -27.46
N GLY A 267 15.45 28.50 -26.69
CA GLY A 267 16.66 29.04 -26.07
C GLY A 267 16.42 30.00 -24.88
N ARG A 268 15.20 30.02 -24.34
CA ARG A 268 14.82 30.82 -23.16
C ARG A 268 13.69 30.19 -22.39
N VAL A 269 13.60 30.51 -21.09
CA VAL A 269 12.46 30.10 -20.24
C VAL A 269 11.15 30.58 -20.88
N THR A 270 10.18 29.70 -20.98
CA THR A 270 8.84 30.05 -21.41
C THR A 270 7.77 29.57 -20.44
N ASP A 271 6.99 30.52 -19.91
CA ASP A 271 5.79 30.26 -19.10
C ASP A 271 4.50 30.38 -19.95
N ASN A 272 4.64 30.64 -21.25
CA ASN A 272 3.51 30.71 -22.17
C ASN A 272 3.08 29.29 -22.57
N GLU A 273 2.04 28.81 -21.96
CA GLU A 273 1.51 27.43 -22.15
C GLU A 273 1.13 27.18 -23.63
N LYS A 274 0.72 28.19 -24.37
CA LYS A 274 0.39 28.08 -25.83
C LYS A 274 1.54 27.55 -26.68
N LEU A 275 2.79 27.70 -26.20
CA LEU A 275 3.96 27.22 -26.94
C LEU A 275 4.16 25.70 -26.81
N TYR A 276 3.68 25.08 -25.73
CA TYR A 276 3.84 23.64 -25.46
C TYR A 276 2.53 22.89 -25.30
N GLU A 277 1.36 23.56 -25.42
CA GLU A 277 0.03 22.92 -25.28
C GLU A 277 -0.21 21.75 -26.25
N ASN A 278 0.47 21.77 -27.41
CA ASN A 278 0.36 20.73 -28.42
C ASN A 278 1.39 19.59 -28.24
N SER A 279 2.30 19.70 -27.27
CA SER A 279 3.24 18.61 -26.98
C SER A 279 2.53 17.43 -26.36
N LEU A 280 3.05 16.22 -26.61
CA LEU A 280 2.53 14.98 -26.03
C LEU A 280 2.52 15.05 -24.49
N ASP A 281 3.61 15.50 -23.88
CA ASP A 281 3.75 15.57 -22.44
C ASP A 281 2.75 16.53 -21.80
N TYR A 282 2.48 17.68 -22.44
CA TYR A 282 1.47 18.61 -21.93
C TYR A 282 0.05 18.06 -22.04
N ARG A 283 -0.23 17.25 -23.06
CA ARG A 283 -1.52 16.55 -23.18
C ARG A 283 -1.69 15.51 -22.07
N TYR A 284 -0.64 14.74 -21.75
CA TYR A 284 -0.65 13.86 -20.56
C TYR A 284 -0.90 14.67 -19.29
N TYR A 285 -0.19 15.80 -19.12
CA TYR A 285 -0.45 16.68 -17.98
C TYR A 285 -1.92 17.08 -17.87
N LYS A 286 -2.50 17.63 -18.93
CA LYS A 286 -3.90 18.09 -18.94
C LYS A 286 -4.85 16.96 -18.56
N MET A 287 -4.68 15.82 -19.20
CA MET A 287 -5.56 14.68 -19.01
C MET A 287 -5.43 14.08 -17.60
N LEU A 288 -4.21 13.89 -17.09
CA LEU A 288 -4.01 13.37 -15.74
C LEU A 288 -4.39 14.39 -14.66
N ASN A 289 -4.18 15.69 -14.93
CA ASN A 289 -4.56 16.75 -13.99
C ASN A 289 -6.07 16.92 -13.89
N SER A 290 -6.83 16.68 -14.98
CA SER A 290 -8.31 16.76 -14.96
C SER A 290 -8.94 15.74 -14.01
N ILE A 291 -8.22 14.68 -13.59
CA ILE A 291 -8.67 13.71 -12.59
C ILE A 291 -9.02 14.42 -11.27
N TYR A 292 -8.24 15.42 -10.87
CA TYR A 292 -8.54 16.20 -9.66
C TYR A 292 -9.86 16.95 -9.79
N GLU A 293 -10.12 17.56 -10.95
CA GLU A 293 -11.36 18.29 -11.22
C GLU A 293 -12.57 17.34 -11.31
N MET A 294 -12.41 16.18 -11.97
CA MET A 294 -13.47 15.17 -12.14
C MET A 294 -14.08 14.73 -10.80
N PHE A 295 -13.28 14.68 -9.74
CA PHE A 295 -13.68 14.17 -8.43
C PHE A 295 -13.60 15.23 -7.33
N ASN A 296 -13.63 16.52 -7.68
CA ASN A 296 -13.57 17.65 -6.74
C ASN A 296 -12.41 17.55 -5.74
N CYS A 297 -11.24 17.10 -6.21
CA CYS A 297 -10.03 17.03 -5.43
C CYS A 297 -9.06 18.13 -5.84
N GLU A 298 -8.17 18.51 -4.93
CA GLU A 298 -7.11 19.48 -5.22
C GLU A 298 -5.73 18.83 -5.10
N PHE A 299 -4.81 19.21 -5.99
CA PHE A 299 -3.41 18.84 -5.84
C PHE A 299 -2.71 19.86 -4.94
N ASN A 300 -2.24 19.40 -3.79
CA ASN A 300 -1.41 20.18 -2.90
C ASN A 300 0.05 19.67 -2.92
N PRO A 301 1.01 20.41 -3.53
CA PRO A 301 2.41 19.98 -3.60
C PRO A 301 3.08 19.89 -2.23
N ASN A 302 2.52 20.55 -1.22
CA ASN A 302 3.05 20.52 0.14
C ASN A 302 2.46 19.38 0.99
N GLU A 303 1.51 18.65 0.47
CA GLU A 303 0.88 17.52 1.12
C GLU A 303 1.76 16.28 1.01
N TYR A 304 2.67 16.07 1.96
CA TYR A 304 3.64 14.96 1.96
C TYR A 304 3.41 13.93 3.06
N TYR A 305 2.60 14.23 4.08
CA TYR A 305 2.30 13.35 5.22
C TYR A 305 1.58 12.05 4.84
N PHE A 306 0.88 12.00 3.69
CA PHE A 306 0.15 10.82 3.25
C PHE A 306 1.03 9.61 2.92
N LEU A 307 2.34 9.81 2.70
CA LEU A 307 3.29 8.71 2.51
C LEU A 307 3.64 7.97 3.80
N VAL A 308 3.43 8.63 4.93
CA VAL A 308 3.76 8.12 6.27
C VAL A 308 2.57 7.35 6.83
N ARG A 309 2.22 6.23 6.21
CA ARG A 309 1.08 5.42 6.64
C ARG A 309 1.48 3.99 6.96
N GLU A 310 0.90 3.48 8.04
CA GLU A 310 1.18 2.12 8.52
C GLU A 310 0.17 1.13 7.92
N TYR A 311 0.48 0.70 6.71
CA TYR A 311 -0.34 -0.27 6.01
C TYR A 311 -0.28 -1.66 6.66
N ASN A 312 -1.35 -2.43 6.53
CA ASN A 312 -1.41 -3.87 6.86
C ASN A 312 -1.23 -4.21 8.33
N ALA A 313 -1.63 -3.34 9.23
CA ALA A 313 -1.60 -3.56 10.66
C ALA A 313 -2.96 -4.07 11.16
N VAL A 314 -3.01 -5.30 11.65
CA VAL A 314 -4.23 -5.97 12.11
C VAL A 314 -4.21 -6.13 13.62
N PRO A 315 -5.22 -5.62 14.37
CA PRO A 315 -5.30 -5.81 15.82
C PRO A 315 -5.58 -7.27 16.15
N ILE A 316 -4.60 -7.93 16.75
CA ILE A 316 -4.59 -9.39 16.96
C ILE A 316 -5.76 -9.87 17.82
N GLY A 317 -6.11 -9.15 18.88
CA GLY A 317 -7.23 -9.55 19.76
C GLY A 317 -8.56 -9.52 19.02
N LYS A 318 -8.80 -8.50 18.20
CA LYS A 318 -10.04 -8.37 17.41
C LYS A 318 -10.17 -9.49 16.39
N ILE A 319 -9.11 -9.83 15.64
CA ILE A 319 -9.17 -10.90 14.64
C ILE A 319 -9.33 -12.28 15.28
N ILE A 320 -8.66 -12.56 16.39
CA ILE A 320 -8.84 -13.83 17.14
C ILE A 320 -10.29 -13.96 17.57
N LYS A 321 -10.87 -12.92 18.19
CA LYS A 321 -12.28 -12.91 18.60
C LYS A 321 -13.23 -13.22 17.46
N GLN A 322 -13.06 -12.54 16.33
CA GLN A 322 -13.91 -12.73 15.14
C GLN A 322 -13.78 -14.16 14.58
N ARG A 323 -12.54 -14.68 14.45
CA ARG A 323 -12.31 -16.05 13.96
C ARG A 323 -12.91 -17.09 14.88
N ARG A 324 -12.71 -16.94 16.18
CA ARG A 324 -13.34 -17.81 17.18
C ARG A 324 -14.86 -17.83 17.03
N GLN A 325 -15.49 -16.66 16.91
CA GLN A 325 -16.94 -16.54 16.72
C GLN A 325 -17.41 -17.17 15.38
N LEU A 326 -16.69 -16.96 14.29
CA LEU A 326 -16.98 -17.61 13.00
C LEU A 326 -16.87 -19.13 13.06
N MET A 327 -15.94 -19.65 13.86
CA MET A 327 -15.78 -21.08 14.10
C MET A 327 -16.75 -21.63 15.15
N ASN A 328 -17.70 -20.81 15.64
CA ASN A 328 -18.65 -21.16 16.70
C ASN A 328 -17.98 -21.70 17.98
N MET A 329 -16.75 -21.24 18.26
CA MET A 329 -16.00 -21.63 19.46
C MET A 329 -16.29 -20.70 20.63
N THR A 330 -16.42 -21.25 21.85
CA THR A 330 -16.45 -20.48 23.08
C THR A 330 -15.04 -20.01 23.48
N GLN A 331 -14.95 -19.12 24.48
CA GLN A 331 -13.65 -18.74 25.05
C GLN A 331 -12.99 -19.90 25.80
N GLU A 332 -13.77 -20.81 26.36
CA GLU A 332 -13.31 -22.05 27.01
C GLU A 332 -12.67 -23.01 26.00
N GLU A 333 -13.26 -23.15 24.82
CA GLU A 333 -12.76 -24.07 23.78
C GLU A 333 -11.46 -23.58 23.12
N ILE A 334 -11.32 -22.28 22.84
CA ILE A 334 -10.12 -21.76 22.21
C ILE A 334 -8.87 -21.85 23.08
N ILE A 335 -9.01 -21.81 24.41
CA ILE A 335 -7.88 -21.86 25.33
C ILE A 335 -7.42 -23.29 25.64
N VAL A 336 -8.14 -24.34 25.25
CA VAL A 336 -7.68 -25.74 25.43
C VAL A 336 -6.49 -25.99 24.51
N ALA A 337 -5.37 -26.40 25.10
CA ALA A 337 -4.17 -26.76 24.34
C ALA A 337 -4.36 -28.10 23.61
N ASP A 338 -3.80 -28.22 22.38
CA ASP A 338 -3.73 -29.54 21.75
C ASP A 338 -2.76 -30.46 22.51
N VAL A 339 -3.01 -31.76 22.46
CA VAL A 339 -2.36 -32.82 23.26
C VAL A 339 -0.80 -32.83 23.24
N TYR A 340 -0.18 -31.99 22.43
CA TYR A 340 1.27 -31.87 22.23
C TYR A 340 1.91 -30.63 22.85
N THR A 341 1.22 -29.89 23.72
CA THR A 341 1.80 -28.69 24.35
C THR A 341 2.30 -28.95 25.76
N ASP A 342 3.50 -28.43 26.09
CA ASP A 342 4.19 -28.59 27.40
C ASP A 342 3.48 -27.85 28.56
N SER A 343 2.21 -27.55 28.50
CA SER A 343 1.48 -26.90 29.61
C SER A 343 0.96 -27.95 30.58
N GLU A 344 1.38 -27.88 31.84
CA GLU A 344 0.98 -28.81 32.93
C GLU A 344 -0.55 -28.84 33.15
N GLU A 345 -1.29 -27.80 32.71
CA GLU A 345 -2.74 -27.68 32.89
C GLU A 345 -3.56 -27.92 31.59
N GLY A 346 -2.92 -28.24 30.47
CA GLY A 346 -3.63 -28.43 29.19
C GLY A 346 -4.32 -27.14 28.64
N LEU A 347 -3.97 -25.97 29.16
CA LEU A 347 -4.54 -24.68 28.76
C LEU A 347 -3.48 -23.75 28.14
N ILE A 348 -3.84 -23.02 27.08
CA ILE A 348 -3.01 -21.99 26.45
C ILE A 348 -2.89 -20.77 27.37
N CYS A 349 -4.02 -20.36 27.96
CA CYS A 349 -4.11 -19.24 28.91
C CYS A 349 -5.41 -19.35 29.75
N SER A 350 -5.60 -18.48 30.74
CA SER A 350 -6.86 -18.39 31.49
C SER A 350 -7.98 -17.73 30.71
N LEU A 351 -9.25 -17.98 31.14
CA LEU A 351 -10.44 -17.30 30.59
C LEU A 351 -10.38 -15.77 30.72
N ASP A 352 -9.90 -15.25 31.85
CA ASP A 352 -9.69 -13.81 32.00
C ASP A 352 -8.67 -13.28 31.00
N THR A 353 -7.61 -14.03 30.76
CA THR A 353 -6.55 -13.63 29.81
C THR A 353 -7.09 -13.57 28.38
N ILE A 354 -7.81 -14.58 27.87
CA ILE A 354 -8.36 -14.55 26.52
C ILE A 354 -9.38 -13.41 26.37
N SER A 355 -10.26 -13.21 27.35
CA SER A 355 -11.21 -12.11 27.35
C SER A 355 -10.51 -10.73 27.24
N ARG A 356 -9.41 -10.55 27.97
CA ARG A 356 -8.63 -9.30 27.93
C ARG A 356 -7.87 -9.12 26.62
N ILE A 357 -7.33 -10.22 26.04
CA ILE A 357 -6.68 -10.21 24.71
C ILE A 357 -7.70 -9.77 23.65
N GLU A 358 -8.87 -10.44 23.59
CA GLU A 358 -9.93 -10.17 22.60
C GLU A 358 -10.46 -8.75 22.68
N ASN A 359 -10.44 -8.13 23.86
CA ASN A 359 -10.88 -6.75 24.06
C ASN A 359 -9.72 -5.72 23.98
N GLY A 360 -8.52 -6.13 23.56
CA GLY A 360 -7.37 -5.22 23.42
C GLY A 360 -6.86 -4.61 24.73
N LYS A 361 -7.09 -5.28 25.87
CA LYS A 361 -6.71 -4.77 27.20
C LYS A 361 -5.35 -5.26 27.67
N VAL A 362 -4.79 -6.29 27.01
CA VAL A 362 -3.50 -6.89 27.38
C VAL A 362 -2.78 -7.43 26.16
N SER A 363 -1.47 -7.27 26.16
CA SER A 363 -0.57 -7.89 25.20
C SER A 363 -0.10 -9.24 25.74
N ALA A 364 -0.44 -10.34 25.05
CA ALA A 364 0.00 -11.68 25.43
C ALA A 364 1.44 -11.96 24.97
N SER A 365 2.07 -12.97 25.59
CA SER A 365 3.36 -13.49 25.10
C SER A 365 3.19 -14.06 23.68
N TRP A 366 4.25 -14.04 22.88
CA TRP A 366 4.18 -14.60 21.52
C TRP A 366 3.82 -16.09 21.51
N LYS A 367 4.27 -16.86 22.50
CA LYS A 367 3.90 -18.28 22.64
C LYS A 367 2.38 -18.47 22.74
N VAL A 368 1.72 -17.73 23.62
CA VAL A 368 0.26 -17.75 23.78
C VAL A 368 -0.43 -17.27 22.49
N THR A 369 0.01 -16.15 21.95
CA THR A 369 -0.56 -15.57 20.74
C THR A 369 -0.50 -16.54 19.56
N ARG A 370 0.66 -17.17 19.33
CA ARG A 370 0.86 -18.15 18.26
C ARG A 370 -0.12 -19.33 18.37
N GLN A 371 -0.26 -19.90 19.57
CA GLN A 371 -1.17 -21.01 19.79
C GLN A 371 -2.64 -20.63 19.54
N LEU A 372 -3.05 -19.43 19.96
CA LEU A 372 -4.39 -18.92 19.67
C LEU A 372 -4.61 -18.70 18.16
N LEU A 373 -3.61 -18.19 17.44
CA LEU A 373 -3.69 -18.02 15.97
C LEU A 373 -3.82 -19.38 15.27
N GLU A 374 -3.04 -20.37 15.67
CA GLU A 374 -3.11 -21.75 15.14
C GLU A 374 -4.50 -22.36 15.35
N LYS A 375 -5.11 -22.15 16.52
CA LYS A 375 -6.48 -22.62 16.85
C LYS A 375 -7.55 -22.08 15.93
N VAL A 376 -7.39 -20.87 15.43
CA VAL A 376 -8.36 -20.20 14.55
C VAL A 376 -7.90 -20.17 13.08
N ASN A 377 -6.99 -21.03 12.69
CA ASN A 377 -6.47 -21.18 11.32
C ASN A 377 -5.85 -19.90 10.71
N LEU A 378 -5.36 -19.00 11.57
CA LEU A 378 -4.62 -17.80 11.14
C LEU A 378 -3.12 -18.10 10.99
N PRO A 379 -2.36 -17.30 10.22
CA PRO A 379 -0.91 -17.44 10.14
C PRO A 379 -0.25 -17.37 11.51
N PRO A 380 0.51 -18.39 11.93
CA PRO A 380 1.21 -18.40 13.22
C PRO A 380 2.52 -17.62 13.17
N ALA A 381 2.47 -16.43 12.57
CA ALA A 381 3.58 -15.50 12.41
C ALA A 381 3.08 -14.08 12.62
N ARG A 382 3.89 -13.23 13.25
CA ARG A 382 3.52 -11.83 13.48
C ARG A 382 3.58 -11.01 12.20
N PHE A 383 4.55 -11.32 11.35
CA PHE A 383 4.73 -10.73 10.02
C PHE A 383 4.59 -11.83 8.98
N PHE A 384 3.76 -11.63 7.97
CA PHE A 384 3.49 -12.64 6.96
C PHE A 384 3.08 -12.01 5.62
N GLY A 385 3.30 -12.73 4.54
CA GLY A 385 2.81 -12.42 3.20
C GLY A 385 1.71 -13.38 2.78
N TYR A 386 1.41 -13.48 1.49
CA TYR A 386 0.40 -14.39 0.94
C TYR A 386 0.72 -15.88 1.18
N TYR A 387 1.98 -16.19 1.37
CA TYR A 387 2.46 -17.54 1.64
C TYR A 387 3.52 -17.53 2.73
N LEU A 388 3.33 -18.26 3.80
CA LEU A 388 4.25 -18.32 4.92
C LEU A 388 5.38 -19.32 4.64
N SER A 389 6.62 -18.87 4.70
CA SER A 389 7.81 -19.72 4.59
C SER A 389 8.92 -19.24 5.50
N SER A 390 9.78 -20.17 5.92
CA SER A 390 11.04 -19.87 6.59
C SER A 390 12.25 -19.96 5.64
N ASN A 391 11.99 -20.13 4.34
CA ASN A 391 13.00 -20.22 3.30
C ASN A 391 12.82 -19.09 2.27
N ILE A 392 13.86 -18.28 2.07
CA ILE A 392 13.84 -17.16 1.14
C ILE A 392 13.60 -17.60 -0.31
N ASP A 393 14.12 -18.75 -0.72
CA ASP A 393 13.92 -19.25 -2.08
C ASP A 393 12.45 -19.56 -2.35
N SER A 394 11.73 -20.09 -1.33
CA SER A 394 10.27 -20.28 -1.44
C SER A 394 9.52 -18.96 -1.55
N VAL A 395 9.92 -17.92 -0.84
CA VAL A 395 9.30 -16.58 -0.98
C VAL A 395 9.57 -15.98 -2.35
N LYS A 396 10.81 -16.09 -2.85
CA LYS A 396 11.16 -15.65 -4.21
C LYS A 396 10.38 -16.43 -5.27
N GLU A 397 10.10 -17.71 -5.04
CA GLU A 397 9.28 -18.53 -5.93
C GLU A 397 7.82 -18.04 -5.95
N VAL A 398 7.24 -17.67 -4.79
CA VAL A 398 5.92 -17.03 -4.72
C VAL A 398 5.87 -15.76 -5.57
N TRP A 399 6.86 -14.87 -5.47
CA TRP A 399 6.90 -13.65 -6.29
C TRP A 399 6.97 -13.93 -7.80
N LYS A 400 7.71 -14.99 -8.18
CA LYS A 400 7.77 -15.42 -9.59
C LYS A 400 6.43 -15.99 -10.05
N ILE A 401 5.75 -16.76 -9.21
CA ILE A 401 4.40 -17.30 -9.45
C ILE A 401 3.42 -16.14 -9.70
N GLU A 402 3.36 -15.16 -8.79
CA GLU A 402 2.48 -13.99 -8.93
C GLU A 402 2.75 -13.21 -10.24
N LYS A 403 4.03 -13.01 -10.55
CA LYS A 403 4.44 -12.35 -11.80
C LYS A 403 4.07 -13.18 -13.04
N SER A 404 4.25 -14.50 -12.99
CA SER A 404 3.96 -15.41 -14.08
C SER A 404 2.45 -15.48 -14.39
N ILE A 405 1.61 -15.48 -13.33
CA ILE A 405 0.15 -15.36 -13.45
C ILE A 405 -0.23 -14.03 -14.13
N SER A 406 0.32 -12.92 -13.67
CA SER A 406 0.03 -11.60 -14.25
C SER A 406 0.45 -11.48 -15.72
N MET A 407 1.36 -12.35 -16.19
CA MET A 407 1.79 -12.47 -17.59
C MET A 407 1.05 -13.58 -18.37
N GLU A 408 0.03 -14.20 -17.76
CA GLU A 408 -0.76 -15.30 -18.35
C GLU A 408 0.08 -16.54 -18.73
N LYS A 409 1.22 -16.77 -18.06
CA LYS A 409 2.13 -17.90 -18.30
C LYS A 409 1.73 -19.13 -17.47
N TYR A 410 0.52 -19.58 -17.59
CA TYR A 410 -0.10 -20.58 -16.69
C TYR A 410 0.63 -21.93 -16.65
N SER A 411 1.17 -22.42 -17.77
CA SER A 411 1.90 -23.70 -17.81
C SER A 411 3.22 -23.63 -17.03
N GLU A 412 3.96 -22.52 -17.14
CA GLU A 412 5.19 -22.26 -16.38
C GLU A 412 4.88 -22.13 -14.89
N THR A 413 3.81 -21.41 -14.56
CA THR A 413 3.34 -21.21 -13.18
C THR A 413 3.00 -22.52 -12.49
N ARG A 414 2.42 -23.49 -13.19
CA ARG A 414 2.10 -24.83 -12.65
C ARG A 414 3.35 -25.58 -12.16
N GLU A 415 4.43 -25.54 -12.93
CA GLU A 415 5.70 -26.18 -12.54
C GLU A 415 6.36 -25.49 -11.34
N MET A 416 6.32 -24.14 -11.30
CA MET A 416 6.80 -23.38 -10.15
C MET A 416 6.03 -23.72 -8.87
N LEU A 417 4.69 -23.85 -8.96
CA LEU A 417 3.86 -24.17 -7.81
C LEU A 417 4.18 -25.55 -7.21
N LYS A 418 4.41 -26.57 -8.05
CA LYS A 418 4.85 -27.89 -7.58
C LYS A 418 6.18 -27.81 -6.83
N SER A 419 7.16 -27.09 -7.39
CA SER A 419 8.45 -26.87 -6.76
C SER A 419 8.33 -26.17 -5.39
N LEU A 420 7.42 -25.21 -5.25
CA LEU A 420 7.15 -24.50 -4.02
C LEU A 420 6.62 -25.43 -2.93
N GLU A 421 5.63 -26.29 -3.26
CA GLU A 421 5.03 -27.20 -2.29
C GLU A 421 6.00 -28.24 -1.76
N GLU A 422 6.89 -28.76 -2.61
CA GLU A 422 7.89 -29.76 -2.22
C GLU A 422 8.90 -29.22 -1.20
N LYS A 423 9.26 -27.93 -1.28
CA LYS A 423 10.34 -27.33 -0.50
C LYS A 423 9.90 -26.67 0.81
N ASN A 424 8.61 -26.36 0.99
CA ASN A 424 8.16 -25.60 2.15
C ASN A 424 7.70 -26.50 3.30
N LYS A 425 8.32 -26.35 4.48
CA LYS A 425 7.90 -27.05 5.69
C LYS A 425 6.51 -26.65 6.20
N TYR A 426 6.04 -25.44 5.86
CA TYR A 426 4.73 -24.91 6.24
C TYR A 426 3.62 -25.22 5.22
N ARG A 427 3.89 -26.07 4.21
CA ARG A 427 2.92 -26.43 3.14
C ARG A 427 1.57 -26.93 3.66
N ASN A 428 1.53 -27.51 4.86
CA ASN A 428 0.31 -28.05 5.46
C ASN A 428 -0.51 -27.05 6.27
N LEU A 429 -0.02 -25.82 6.48
CA LEU A 429 -0.82 -24.79 7.13
C LEU A 429 -2.09 -24.50 6.32
N PRO A 430 -3.27 -24.41 6.95
CA PRO A 430 -4.51 -24.07 6.26
C PRO A 430 -4.38 -22.79 5.40
N TYR A 431 -3.73 -21.76 5.92
CA TYR A 431 -3.45 -20.51 5.22
C TYR A 431 -2.66 -20.73 3.92
N ASN A 432 -1.56 -21.52 3.96
CA ASN A 432 -0.77 -21.80 2.75
C ASN A 432 -1.53 -22.67 1.75
N LYS A 433 -2.35 -23.60 2.20
CA LYS A 433 -3.21 -24.41 1.32
C LYS A 433 -4.22 -23.57 0.55
N MET A 434 -4.79 -22.54 1.20
CA MET A 434 -5.68 -21.61 0.49
C MET A 434 -4.97 -20.92 -0.66
N TYR A 435 -3.73 -20.44 -0.44
CA TYR A 435 -2.93 -19.83 -1.51
C TYR A 435 -2.69 -20.81 -2.67
N VAL A 436 -2.27 -22.04 -2.36
CA VAL A 436 -1.99 -23.06 -3.38
C VAL A 436 -3.24 -23.37 -4.21
N TYR A 437 -4.38 -23.59 -3.56
CA TYR A 437 -5.62 -23.91 -4.27
C TYR A 437 -6.17 -22.73 -5.07
N ALA A 438 -6.00 -21.50 -4.57
CA ALA A 438 -6.33 -20.31 -5.34
C ALA A 438 -5.47 -20.20 -6.60
N THR A 439 -4.18 -20.44 -6.48
CA THR A 439 -3.24 -20.43 -7.61
C THR A 439 -3.57 -21.53 -8.63
N ILE A 440 -3.89 -22.76 -8.18
CA ILE A 440 -4.34 -23.85 -9.05
C ILE A 440 -5.61 -23.45 -9.81
N PHE A 441 -6.59 -22.87 -9.11
CA PHE A 441 -7.84 -22.43 -9.75
C PHE A 441 -7.58 -21.36 -10.81
N GLU A 442 -6.73 -20.35 -10.55
CA GLU A 442 -6.34 -19.36 -11.55
C GLU A 442 -5.66 -19.97 -12.77
N ILE A 443 -4.74 -20.91 -12.57
CA ILE A 443 -4.06 -21.64 -13.66
C ILE A 443 -5.08 -22.41 -14.52
N GLU A 444 -5.95 -23.21 -13.92
CA GLU A 444 -6.92 -24.02 -14.66
C GLU A 444 -7.97 -23.17 -15.38
N ASN A 445 -8.36 -22.05 -14.75
CA ASN A 445 -9.24 -21.07 -15.38
C ASN A 445 -8.58 -20.41 -16.59
N GLY A 446 -7.31 -20.00 -16.48
CA GLY A 446 -6.57 -19.39 -17.57
C GLY A 446 -6.26 -20.35 -18.73
N LEU A 447 -6.07 -21.63 -18.46
CA LEU A 447 -5.88 -22.68 -19.46
C LEU A 447 -7.20 -23.16 -20.11
N ASN A 448 -8.36 -22.65 -19.67
CA ASN A 448 -9.70 -23.08 -20.13
C ASN A 448 -9.94 -24.60 -20.02
N ASN A 449 -9.37 -25.25 -19.00
CA ASN A 449 -9.53 -26.67 -18.76
C ASN A 449 -10.74 -26.91 -17.84
N ALA A 450 -11.93 -27.14 -18.44
CA ALA A 450 -13.20 -27.18 -17.72
C ALA A 450 -13.24 -28.21 -16.58
N ASP A 451 -12.77 -29.44 -16.80
CA ASP A 451 -12.82 -30.49 -15.79
C ASP A 451 -11.91 -30.21 -14.61
N ASN A 452 -10.68 -29.76 -14.87
CA ASN A 452 -9.73 -29.41 -13.81
C ASN A 452 -10.12 -28.12 -13.08
N LYS A 453 -10.72 -27.16 -13.78
CA LYS A 453 -11.22 -25.89 -13.19
C LYS A 453 -12.25 -26.19 -12.11
N GLU A 454 -13.22 -27.06 -12.36
CA GLU A 454 -14.27 -27.39 -11.39
C GLU A 454 -13.69 -28.11 -10.16
N ALA A 455 -12.80 -29.08 -10.37
CA ALA A 455 -12.11 -29.78 -9.28
C ALA A 455 -11.26 -28.78 -8.44
N ALA A 456 -10.52 -27.88 -9.07
CA ALA A 456 -9.73 -26.86 -8.39
C ALA A 456 -10.61 -25.89 -7.61
N PHE A 457 -11.77 -25.52 -8.16
CA PHE A 457 -12.73 -24.65 -7.47
C PHE A 457 -13.29 -25.30 -6.19
N GLU A 458 -13.68 -26.56 -6.24
CA GLU A 458 -14.18 -27.28 -5.07
C GLU A 458 -13.09 -27.45 -3.98
N MET A 459 -11.84 -27.65 -4.37
CA MET A 459 -10.72 -27.68 -3.43
C MET A 459 -10.52 -26.32 -2.76
N LEU A 460 -10.57 -25.23 -3.53
CA LEU A 460 -10.47 -23.85 -3.04
C LEU A 460 -11.60 -23.53 -2.07
N LYS A 461 -12.84 -23.79 -2.48
CA LYS A 461 -14.04 -23.56 -1.67
C LYS A 461 -14.00 -24.31 -0.34
N LYS A 462 -13.61 -25.59 -0.38
CA LYS A 462 -13.46 -26.42 0.82
C LYS A 462 -12.35 -25.92 1.74
N SER A 463 -11.21 -25.49 1.20
CA SER A 463 -10.09 -24.95 1.98
C SER A 463 -10.47 -23.62 2.63
N PHE A 464 -11.15 -22.75 1.90
CA PHE A 464 -11.64 -21.46 2.40
C PHE A 464 -12.66 -21.64 3.52
N ALA A 465 -13.67 -22.52 3.32
CA ALA A 465 -14.66 -22.85 4.36
C ALA A 465 -14.04 -23.50 5.61
N GLY A 466 -12.93 -24.23 5.46
CA GLY A 466 -12.18 -24.79 6.60
C GLY A 466 -11.51 -23.74 7.46
N CYS A 467 -11.14 -22.57 6.89
CA CYS A 467 -10.58 -21.46 7.64
C CYS A 467 -11.68 -20.46 8.09
N LEU A 468 -12.73 -20.35 7.34
CA LEU A 468 -13.82 -19.38 7.48
C LEU A 468 -15.17 -20.11 7.33
N PRO A 469 -15.53 -20.99 8.28
CA PRO A 469 -16.82 -21.67 8.22
C PRO A 469 -17.95 -20.66 8.28
N ASP A 470 -19.04 -20.97 7.58
CA ASP A 470 -20.26 -20.14 7.55
C ASP A 470 -20.04 -18.66 7.17
N TYR A 471 -18.97 -18.38 6.41
CA TYR A 471 -18.60 -17.00 6.03
C TYR A 471 -19.74 -16.25 5.31
N ARG A 472 -20.74 -16.92 4.75
CA ARG A 472 -21.91 -16.31 4.11
C ARG A 472 -23.09 -16.06 5.06
N THR A 473 -23.22 -16.83 6.11
CA THR A 473 -24.38 -16.78 7.02
C THR A 473 -24.10 -15.94 8.27
N ASN A 474 -22.86 -15.94 8.74
CA ASN A 474 -22.44 -15.28 9.98
C ASN A 474 -21.57 -14.05 9.70
N HIS A 475 -22.15 -13.03 9.06
CA HIS A 475 -21.41 -11.92 8.45
C HIS A 475 -21.27 -10.66 9.32
N GLU A 476 -21.79 -10.62 10.51
CA GLU A 476 -21.56 -9.46 11.36
C GLU A 476 -20.09 -9.44 11.78
N ASN A 477 -19.34 -8.48 11.25
CA ASN A 477 -17.92 -8.19 11.56
C ASN A 477 -16.89 -9.18 11.00
N ILE A 478 -17.04 -9.70 9.78
CA ILE A 478 -15.98 -10.51 9.15
C ILE A 478 -14.83 -9.60 8.71
N PHE A 479 -13.67 -9.81 9.34
CA PHE A 479 -12.39 -9.26 8.88
C PHE A 479 -11.62 -10.33 8.10
N LEU A 480 -11.41 -10.09 6.80
CA LEU A 480 -10.62 -10.96 5.94
C LEU A 480 -9.19 -10.41 5.81
N LEU A 481 -8.19 -11.27 5.89
CA LEU A 481 -6.84 -10.94 5.48
C LEU A 481 -6.80 -10.70 3.96
N MET A 482 -5.78 -10.03 3.44
CA MET A 482 -5.75 -9.61 2.04
C MET A 482 -5.82 -10.81 1.07
N MET A 483 -5.15 -11.91 1.38
CA MET A 483 -5.26 -13.15 0.60
C MET A 483 -6.67 -13.72 0.66
N GLU A 484 -7.27 -13.78 1.84
CA GLU A 484 -8.62 -14.29 2.04
C GLU A 484 -9.66 -13.47 1.29
N LEU A 485 -9.50 -12.15 1.26
CA LEU A 485 -10.34 -11.27 0.48
C LEU A 485 -10.24 -11.56 -1.01
N THR A 486 -9.03 -11.79 -1.51
CA THR A 486 -8.82 -12.15 -2.93
C THR A 486 -9.52 -13.47 -3.26
N ILE A 487 -9.37 -14.49 -2.39
CA ILE A 487 -10.02 -15.79 -2.55
C ILE A 487 -11.55 -15.67 -2.48
N PHE A 488 -12.05 -14.87 -1.54
CA PHE A 488 -13.49 -14.59 -1.44
C PHE A 488 -14.07 -14.09 -2.78
N TYR A 489 -13.37 -13.18 -3.47
CA TYR A 489 -13.79 -12.72 -4.80
C TYR A 489 -13.82 -13.82 -5.83
N MET A 490 -12.78 -14.66 -5.86
CA MET A 490 -12.70 -15.77 -6.81
C MET A 490 -13.88 -16.72 -6.61
N ILE A 491 -14.20 -17.06 -5.36
CA ILE A 491 -15.32 -17.95 -5.00
C ILE A 491 -16.65 -17.29 -5.37
N MET A 492 -16.88 -16.04 -4.97
CA MET A 492 -18.16 -15.36 -5.24
C MET A 492 -18.37 -15.10 -6.73
N GLY A 493 -17.30 -14.82 -7.48
CA GLY A 493 -17.33 -14.69 -8.92
C GLY A 493 -17.79 -15.98 -9.59
N LYS A 494 -17.11 -17.08 -9.30
CA LYS A 494 -17.41 -18.40 -9.87
C LYS A 494 -18.81 -18.90 -9.50
N MET A 495 -19.21 -18.78 -8.22
CA MET A 495 -20.56 -19.18 -7.77
C MET A 495 -21.68 -18.37 -8.47
N SER A 496 -21.43 -17.12 -8.80
CA SER A 496 -22.37 -16.29 -9.55
C SER A 496 -22.42 -16.67 -11.02
N GLU A 497 -21.27 -16.99 -11.64
CA GLU A 497 -21.20 -17.50 -13.03
C GLU A 497 -21.97 -18.81 -13.21
N ASP A 498 -21.83 -19.72 -12.25
CA ASP A 498 -22.49 -21.04 -12.28
C ASP A 498 -23.97 -20.99 -11.85
N GLY A 499 -24.48 -19.83 -11.48
CA GLY A 499 -25.85 -19.67 -10.99
C GLY A 499 -26.11 -20.26 -9.59
N THR A 500 -25.06 -20.65 -8.85
CA THR A 500 -25.16 -21.15 -7.47
C THR A 500 -25.65 -20.07 -6.51
N ILE A 501 -25.31 -18.83 -6.79
CA ILE A 501 -25.83 -17.64 -6.11
C ILE A 501 -26.32 -16.63 -7.13
N SER A 502 -27.37 -15.89 -6.79
CA SER A 502 -27.83 -14.77 -7.60
C SER A 502 -26.86 -13.59 -7.50
N VAL A 503 -26.88 -12.71 -8.50
CA VAL A 503 -26.11 -11.46 -8.46
C VAL A 503 -26.50 -10.61 -7.26
N GLY A 504 -27.82 -10.57 -6.91
CA GLY A 504 -28.28 -9.85 -5.72
C GLY A 504 -27.70 -10.37 -4.40
N GLU A 505 -27.57 -11.70 -4.25
CA GLU A 505 -26.89 -12.30 -3.09
C GLU A 505 -25.42 -11.94 -3.05
N LYS A 506 -24.72 -12.00 -4.19
CA LYS A 506 -23.31 -11.60 -4.32
C LYS A 506 -23.11 -10.13 -3.92
N ILE A 507 -23.95 -9.22 -4.39
CA ILE A 507 -23.94 -7.80 -4.03
C ILE A 507 -24.15 -7.62 -2.52
N LYS A 508 -25.12 -8.34 -1.94
CA LYS A 508 -25.38 -8.31 -0.50
C LYS A 508 -24.17 -8.74 0.33
N ASP A 509 -23.48 -9.81 -0.11
CA ASP A 509 -22.31 -10.32 0.59
C ASP A 509 -21.12 -9.31 0.49
N TYR A 510 -20.89 -8.68 -0.66
CA TYR A 510 -19.89 -7.61 -0.78
C TYR A 510 -20.19 -6.40 0.09
N LYS A 511 -21.46 -5.97 0.11
CA LYS A 511 -21.90 -4.84 0.96
C LYS A 511 -21.61 -5.10 2.44
N LYS A 512 -21.91 -6.30 2.93
CA LYS A 512 -21.62 -6.69 4.32
C LYS A 512 -20.14 -6.66 4.65
N ILE A 513 -19.27 -7.08 3.72
CA ILE A 513 -17.83 -6.99 3.91
C ILE A 513 -17.38 -5.53 3.97
N ILE A 514 -17.88 -4.65 3.09
CA ILE A 514 -17.59 -3.21 3.15
C ILE A 514 -18.00 -2.66 4.52
N GLU A 515 -19.22 -2.92 4.97
CA GLU A 515 -19.75 -2.47 6.27
C GLU A 515 -18.91 -3.00 7.44
N SER A 516 -18.41 -4.23 7.35
CA SER A 516 -17.54 -4.80 8.40
C SER A 516 -16.17 -4.11 8.53
N TYR A 517 -15.69 -3.46 7.48
CA TYR A 517 -14.47 -2.64 7.54
C TYR A 517 -14.73 -1.18 7.96
N GLU A 518 -15.94 -0.66 7.81
CA GLU A 518 -16.28 0.73 8.17
C GLU A 518 -16.01 1.03 9.65
N TYR A 519 -16.07 0.03 10.53
CA TYR A 519 -15.73 0.20 11.94
C TYR A 519 -14.26 0.57 12.19
N LEU A 520 -13.36 0.31 11.22
CA LEU A 520 -11.95 0.71 11.30
C LEU A 520 -11.77 2.22 11.15
N GLY A 521 -12.78 2.91 10.62
CA GLY A 521 -12.76 4.34 10.35
C GLY A 521 -12.14 4.71 9.01
N GLU A 522 -12.62 5.78 8.40
CA GLU A 522 -12.22 6.25 7.06
C GLU A 522 -10.75 6.65 6.94
N ASN A 523 -10.08 6.91 8.06
CA ASN A 523 -8.68 7.29 8.09
C ASN A 523 -7.74 6.11 8.36
N ASN A 524 -8.29 4.90 8.55
CA ASN A 524 -7.48 3.71 8.75
C ASN A 524 -6.97 3.19 7.39
N ASP A 525 -5.66 3.11 7.24
CA ASP A 525 -5.04 2.69 5.98
C ASP A 525 -5.42 1.28 5.55
N LEU A 526 -5.66 0.40 6.53
CA LEU A 526 -6.14 -0.94 6.26
C LEU A 526 -7.54 -0.89 5.64
N TYR A 527 -8.47 -0.11 6.23
CA TYR A 527 -9.80 0.11 5.67
C TYR A 527 -9.73 0.61 4.22
N ILE A 528 -8.92 1.63 3.95
CA ILE A 528 -8.80 2.23 2.62
C ILE A 528 -8.28 1.21 1.60
N ARG A 529 -7.27 0.43 1.98
CA ARG A 529 -6.72 -0.61 1.10
C ARG A 529 -7.75 -1.68 0.77
N TYR A 530 -8.51 -2.13 1.74
CA TYR A 530 -9.58 -3.10 1.53
C TYR A 530 -10.73 -2.50 0.73
N LEU A 531 -11.18 -1.30 1.11
CA LEU A 531 -12.24 -0.59 0.42
C LEU A 531 -11.94 -0.40 -1.06
N SER A 532 -10.72 0.02 -1.43
CA SER A 532 -10.33 0.21 -2.82
C SER A 532 -10.42 -1.06 -3.67
N LYS A 533 -10.23 -2.24 -3.08
CA LYS A 533 -10.43 -3.52 -3.77
C LYS A 533 -11.91 -3.90 -3.86
N ILE A 534 -12.64 -3.82 -2.75
CA ILE A 534 -14.03 -4.29 -2.67
C ILE A 534 -14.98 -3.35 -3.39
N SER A 535 -14.83 -2.04 -3.19
CA SER A 535 -15.79 -1.07 -3.70
C SER A 535 -15.88 -1.10 -5.22
N ARG A 536 -14.76 -1.28 -5.91
CA ARG A 536 -14.77 -1.36 -7.36
C ARG A 536 -15.55 -2.57 -7.89
N ILE A 537 -15.40 -3.74 -7.24
CA ILE A 537 -16.16 -4.93 -7.63
C ILE A 537 -17.63 -4.78 -7.25
N TYR A 538 -17.90 -4.23 -6.08
CA TYR A 538 -19.26 -3.96 -5.63
C TYR A 538 -19.98 -3.00 -6.57
N GLU A 539 -19.38 -1.85 -6.90
CA GLU A 539 -20.00 -0.84 -7.75
C GLU A 539 -20.23 -1.32 -9.18
N SER A 540 -19.28 -2.07 -9.78
CA SER A 540 -19.47 -2.68 -11.10
C SER A 540 -20.65 -3.68 -11.12
N ASN A 541 -20.84 -4.46 -10.05
CA ASN A 541 -21.96 -5.39 -9.99
C ASN A 541 -23.31 -4.68 -9.86
N ILE A 542 -23.43 -3.66 -8.98
CA ILE A 542 -24.68 -2.90 -8.85
C ILE A 542 -25.00 -2.10 -10.12
N ALA A 543 -23.98 -1.58 -10.81
CA ALA A 543 -24.13 -0.91 -12.09
C ALA A 543 -24.68 -1.85 -13.18
N ASN A 544 -24.19 -3.09 -13.24
CA ASN A 544 -24.68 -4.11 -14.18
C ASN A 544 -26.15 -4.51 -13.91
N GLU A 545 -26.62 -4.41 -12.67
CA GLU A 545 -28.03 -4.60 -12.30
C GLU A 545 -28.91 -3.36 -12.57
N GLY A 546 -28.32 -2.27 -13.07
CA GLY A 546 -29.03 -1.04 -13.43
C GLY A 546 -29.05 0.03 -12.34
N GLU A 547 -28.45 -0.24 -11.17
CA GLU A 547 -28.37 0.71 -10.03
C GLU A 547 -27.23 1.74 -10.23
N LEU A 548 -27.24 2.42 -11.38
CA LEU A 548 -26.14 3.28 -11.85
C LEU A 548 -25.85 4.46 -10.92
N GLU A 549 -26.89 5.07 -10.34
CA GLU A 549 -26.73 6.19 -9.39
C GLU A 549 -26.04 5.74 -8.10
N GLN A 550 -26.41 4.56 -7.58
CA GLN A 550 -25.78 4.01 -6.37
C GLN A 550 -24.32 3.64 -6.63
N ALA A 551 -24.03 3.09 -7.82
CA ALA A 551 -22.65 2.82 -8.24
C ALA A 551 -21.81 4.11 -8.29
N ASN A 552 -22.34 5.18 -8.88
CA ASN A 552 -21.66 6.47 -8.94
C ASN A 552 -21.38 7.06 -7.55
N LYS A 553 -22.36 7.00 -6.63
CA LYS A 553 -22.13 7.44 -5.24
C LYS A 553 -21.03 6.65 -4.53
N MET A 554 -20.90 5.35 -4.82
CA MET A 554 -19.80 4.55 -4.28
C MET A 554 -18.46 4.98 -4.86
N ILE A 555 -18.39 5.25 -6.17
CA ILE A 555 -17.17 5.76 -6.84
C ILE A 555 -16.79 7.11 -6.25
N GLU A 556 -17.72 8.06 -6.16
CA GLU A 556 -17.50 9.41 -5.60
C GLU A 556 -17.00 9.36 -4.14
N LYS A 557 -17.49 8.41 -3.34
CA LYS A 557 -17.00 8.18 -1.98
C LYS A 557 -15.57 7.61 -1.95
N THR A 558 -15.27 6.68 -2.86
CA THR A 558 -14.04 5.87 -2.79
C THR A 558 -12.88 6.48 -3.57
N PHE A 559 -13.15 7.11 -4.71
CA PHE A 559 -12.10 7.61 -5.60
C PHE A 559 -11.17 8.65 -4.95
N PRO A 560 -11.65 9.62 -4.15
CA PRO A 560 -10.77 10.53 -3.42
C PRO A 560 -9.77 9.80 -2.52
N LEU A 561 -10.17 8.69 -1.92
CA LEU A 561 -9.28 7.85 -1.11
C LEU A 561 -8.25 7.13 -1.99
N VAL A 562 -8.66 6.61 -3.15
CA VAL A 562 -7.76 5.99 -4.14
C VAL A 562 -6.70 6.98 -4.62
N LEU A 563 -7.12 8.22 -4.90
CA LEU A 563 -6.23 9.31 -5.32
C LEU A 563 -5.26 9.70 -4.19
N LYS A 564 -5.77 9.91 -2.99
CA LYS A 564 -5.00 10.26 -1.80
C LYS A 564 -3.95 9.20 -1.43
N HIS A 565 -4.27 7.92 -1.65
CA HIS A 565 -3.37 6.79 -1.37
C HIS A 565 -2.47 6.40 -2.54
N ASP A 566 -2.47 7.19 -3.60
CA ASP A 566 -1.59 7.03 -4.77
C ASP A 566 -1.71 5.65 -5.44
N LEU A 567 -2.97 5.16 -5.60
CA LEU A 567 -3.27 3.85 -6.18
C LEU A 567 -3.53 3.96 -7.69
N PHE A 568 -2.51 4.38 -8.45
CA PHE A 568 -2.61 4.78 -9.85
C PHE A 568 -3.30 3.76 -10.76
N GLY A 569 -2.93 2.49 -10.67
CA GLY A 569 -3.52 1.43 -11.51
C GLY A 569 -5.00 1.15 -11.22
N ALA A 570 -5.50 1.52 -10.03
CA ALA A 570 -6.92 1.40 -9.72
C ALA A 570 -7.75 2.54 -10.37
N MET A 571 -7.15 3.72 -10.55
CA MET A 571 -7.83 4.93 -11.04
C MET A 571 -8.48 4.71 -12.40
N SER A 572 -7.81 4.04 -13.34
CA SER A 572 -8.33 3.81 -14.69
C SER A 572 -9.68 3.10 -14.70
N GLY A 573 -9.86 2.10 -13.81
CA GLY A 573 -11.11 1.38 -13.68
C GLY A 573 -12.24 2.24 -13.15
N TYR A 574 -12.00 2.98 -12.06
CA TYR A 574 -13.03 3.86 -11.49
C TYR A 574 -13.46 4.97 -12.45
N ILE A 575 -12.49 5.60 -13.14
CA ILE A 575 -12.78 6.66 -14.12
C ILE A 575 -13.62 6.10 -15.27
N PHE A 576 -13.27 4.91 -15.78
CA PHE A 576 -14.03 4.24 -16.83
C PHE A 576 -15.44 3.87 -16.36
N ASP A 577 -15.57 3.21 -15.21
CA ASP A 577 -16.85 2.76 -14.67
C ASP A 577 -17.79 3.96 -14.40
N TYR A 578 -17.25 5.08 -13.89
CA TYR A 578 -18.02 6.31 -13.70
C TYR A 578 -18.53 6.91 -15.03
N ALA A 579 -17.66 7.00 -16.04
CA ALA A 579 -18.05 7.47 -17.36
C ALA A 579 -19.09 6.53 -17.99
N TRP A 580 -18.88 5.21 -17.90
CA TRP A 580 -19.80 4.20 -18.41
C TRP A 580 -21.20 4.31 -17.79
N ASN A 581 -21.28 4.47 -16.48
CA ASN A 581 -22.54 4.64 -15.76
C ASN A 581 -23.32 5.85 -16.25
N HIS A 582 -22.66 6.99 -16.43
CA HIS A 582 -23.30 8.22 -16.91
C HIS A 582 -23.78 8.11 -18.37
N VAL A 583 -22.99 7.53 -19.25
CA VAL A 583 -23.40 7.28 -20.64
C VAL A 583 -24.62 6.36 -20.68
N LYS A 584 -24.67 5.32 -19.84
CA LYS A 584 -25.84 4.44 -19.73
C LYS A 584 -27.09 5.12 -19.17
N GLN A 585 -26.94 6.18 -18.37
CA GLN A 585 -28.05 7.03 -17.92
C GLN A 585 -28.55 8.01 -19.02
N GLY A 586 -27.96 7.97 -20.22
CA GLY A 586 -28.31 8.84 -21.33
C GLY A 586 -27.55 10.17 -21.35
N ASN A 587 -26.51 10.33 -20.51
CA ASN A 587 -25.65 11.51 -20.50
C ASN A 587 -24.52 11.33 -21.52
N GLY A 588 -24.75 11.70 -22.78
CA GLY A 588 -23.78 11.60 -23.87
C GLY A 588 -22.81 12.80 -23.95
N ASP A 589 -22.55 13.51 -22.86
CA ASP A 589 -21.66 14.67 -22.82
C ASP A 589 -20.23 14.29 -23.19
N GLU A 590 -19.56 15.17 -23.95
CA GLU A 590 -18.16 15.01 -24.39
C GLU A 590 -17.19 14.74 -23.21
N LYS A 591 -17.46 15.31 -22.03
CA LYS A 591 -16.67 15.09 -20.82
C LYS A 591 -16.52 13.61 -20.43
N TYR A 592 -17.54 12.78 -20.70
CA TYR A 592 -17.44 11.34 -20.40
C TYR A 592 -16.57 10.61 -21.42
N GLY A 593 -16.54 11.09 -22.66
CA GLY A 593 -15.56 10.67 -23.66
C GLY A 593 -14.13 10.98 -23.22
N ASP A 594 -13.90 12.19 -22.71
CA ASP A 594 -12.59 12.57 -22.14
C ASP A 594 -12.18 11.72 -20.95
N MET A 595 -13.14 11.34 -20.10
CA MET A 595 -12.88 10.41 -18.99
C MET A 595 -12.45 9.02 -19.47
N VAL A 596 -13.09 8.48 -20.52
CA VAL A 596 -12.69 7.19 -21.13
C VAL A 596 -11.29 7.30 -21.74
N ASN A 597 -10.97 8.42 -22.41
CA ASN A 597 -9.63 8.69 -22.92
C ASN A 597 -8.59 8.76 -21.79
N CYS A 598 -8.93 9.41 -20.67
CA CYS A 598 -8.07 9.44 -19.48
C CYS A 598 -7.83 8.03 -18.92
N ALA A 599 -8.86 7.22 -18.77
CA ALA A 599 -8.75 5.83 -18.33
C ALA A 599 -7.86 4.99 -19.27
N TYR A 600 -8.01 5.19 -20.59
CA TYR A 600 -7.18 4.56 -21.61
C TYR A 600 -5.70 4.99 -21.49
N ALA A 601 -5.42 6.29 -21.32
CA ALA A 601 -4.07 6.78 -21.16
C ALA A 601 -3.36 6.24 -19.89
N ILE A 602 -4.08 6.18 -18.77
CA ILE A 602 -3.55 5.53 -17.55
C ILE A 602 -3.19 4.08 -17.85
N SER A 603 -4.10 3.33 -18.49
CA SER A 603 -3.86 1.92 -18.83
C SER A 603 -2.67 1.76 -19.77
N LYS A 604 -2.46 2.68 -20.71
CA LYS A 604 -1.30 2.73 -21.59
C LYS A 604 0.01 2.96 -20.81
N LEU A 605 0.01 3.93 -19.89
CA LEU A 605 1.17 4.24 -19.06
C LEU A 605 1.60 3.06 -18.17
N ILE A 606 0.64 2.27 -17.66
CA ILE A 606 0.92 1.08 -16.83
C ILE A 606 1.05 -0.21 -17.63
N ASN A 607 0.91 -0.14 -18.96
CA ASN A 607 0.95 -1.29 -19.89
C ASN A 607 -0.13 -2.36 -19.63
N ASP A 608 -1.35 -1.93 -19.29
CA ASP A 608 -2.52 -2.81 -19.08
C ASP A 608 -3.25 -3.04 -20.41
N LEU A 609 -2.74 -3.96 -21.20
CA LEU A 609 -3.27 -4.27 -22.54
C LEU A 609 -4.75 -4.71 -22.57
N PRO A 610 -5.24 -5.56 -21.63
CA PRO A 610 -6.66 -5.92 -21.58
C PRO A 610 -7.59 -4.70 -21.42
N ARG A 611 -7.27 -3.80 -20.48
CA ARG A 611 -8.07 -2.58 -20.29
C ARG A 611 -7.98 -1.62 -21.47
N MET A 612 -6.79 -1.45 -22.06
CA MET A 612 -6.64 -0.64 -23.28
C MET A 612 -7.56 -1.13 -24.40
N LYS A 613 -7.62 -2.43 -24.64
CA LYS A 613 -8.51 -3.04 -25.64
C LYS A 613 -9.99 -2.81 -25.31
N LEU A 614 -10.37 -3.01 -24.05
CA LEU A 614 -11.74 -2.78 -23.57
C LEU A 614 -12.19 -1.33 -23.80
N TYR A 615 -11.39 -0.36 -23.34
CA TYR A 615 -11.73 1.06 -23.40
C TYR A 615 -11.76 1.59 -24.82
N ARG A 616 -10.83 1.16 -25.68
CA ARG A 616 -10.83 1.49 -27.12
C ARG A 616 -12.12 1.01 -27.79
N ASN A 617 -12.50 -0.25 -27.60
CA ASN A 617 -13.69 -0.83 -28.20
C ASN A 617 -14.96 -0.14 -27.70
N TYR A 618 -15.01 0.18 -26.41
CA TYR A 618 -16.14 0.90 -25.82
C TYR A 618 -16.26 2.31 -26.38
N PHE A 619 -15.17 3.05 -26.42
CA PHE A 619 -15.14 4.45 -26.91
C PHE A 619 -15.58 4.53 -28.37
N PHE A 620 -15.08 3.65 -29.24
CA PHE A 620 -15.48 3.57 -30.63
C PHE A 620 -16.98 3.30 -30.77
N ARG A 621 -17.52 2.36 -29.99
CA ARG A 621 -18.94 1.98 -30.06
C ARG A 621 -19.87 3.09 -29.58
N GLU A 622 -19.56 3.78 -28.50
CA GLU A 622 -20.46 4.75 -27.85
C GLU A 622 -20.30 6.17 -28.42
N PHE A 623 -19.09 6.56 -28.80
CA PHE A 623 -18.80 7.93 -29.27
C PHE A 623 -18.51 8.00 -30.77
N ASN A 624 -18.47 6.87 -31.50
CA ASN A 624 -18.12 6.77 -32.92
C ASN A 624 -16.79 7.48 -33.28
N GLN A 625 -15.85 7.44 -32.37
CA GLN A 625 -14.52 8.04 -32.49
C GLN A 625 -13.47 7.03 -32.06
N ASN A 626 -12.25 7.15 -32.55
CA ASN A 626 -11.12 6.41 -32.00
C ASN A 626 -10.64 7.08 -30.70
N VAL A 627 -10.23 6.27 -29.71
CA VAL A 627 -9.47 6.79 -28.57
C VAL A 627 -8.27 7.57 -29.11
N TRP A 628 -7.72 8.46 -28.33
CA TRP A 628 -6.61 9.34 -28.70
C TRP A 628 -5.31 8.58 -29.10
N ASP A 629 -5.43 7.47 -29.81
CA ASP A 629 -4.29 6.70 -30.34
C ASP A 629 -3.41 7.50 -31.32
N ASP A 630 -4.05 8.38 -32.12
CA ASP A 630 -3.34 9.24 -33.07
C ASP A 630 -2.58 10.38 -32.36
N LEU A 631 -2.71 10.48 -31.04
CA LEU A 631 -2.05 11.47 -30.20
C LEU A 631 -0.86 10.90 -29.43
N PHE A 632 -0.62 9.61 -29.54
CA PHE A 632 0.43 8.85 -28.93
C PHE A 632 1.19 8.03 -29.99
#